data_0f9fe4a026dfe7d178f749c7731756e1
#
_entry.id   0f9fe4a026dfe7d178f749c7731756e1
#
_cell.length_a   1.000
_cell.length_b   1.000
_cell.length_c   1.000
_cell.angle_alpha   90.00
_cell.angle_beta   90.00
_cell.angle_gamma   90.00
#
_symmetry.space_group_name_H-M   'P 1'
#
loop_
_entity.id
_entity.type
_entity.pdbx_description
1 polymer ?
#
loop_
_entity_poly.entity_id
_entity_poly.type
_entity_poly.pdbx_seq_one_letter_code
_entity_poly.pdbx_strand_id
1 'polypeptide(L)'
;VSQQDASGQGAGNQMRWPAYTMAVLFLGYALGKAVRAAQGRLGFPGGPESSVAEHEWYAANVMDVATAQWWAVATGLAAAALVLATVTPVGRRVPRSLMLVLLAVALVGLGSGAVMIAAGGFFGIGADWQWYHGLAGIAVMALLTATVRSYARATV
;
A
#
# COMPACT_ATOMS: atom_id res chain seq x y z
N VAL A 1 35.74 -22.80 30.81
CA VAL A 1 34.30 -22.97 30.68
C VAL A 1 33.75 -21.83 29.89
N SER A 2 33.23 -22.15 28.72
CA SER A 2 32.92 -21.32 27.56
C SER A 2 31.78 -20.32 27.80
N GLN A 3 32.07 -19.04 27.61
CA GLN A 3 31.08 -17.94 27.54
C GLN A 3 30.84 -17.50 26.07
N GLN A 4 30.98 -18.41 25.11
CA GLN A 4 30.90 -18.07 23.68
C GLN A 4 29.56 -18.31 22.98
N ASP A 5 28.54 -18.85 23.69
CA ASP A 5 27.29 -19.25 23.03
C ASP A 5 26.09 -18.29 23.23
N ALA A 6 26.31 -17.08 23.79
CA ALA A 6 25.20 -16.14 24.04
C ALA A 6 25.03 -15.04 23.02
N SER A 7 25.91 -14.93 22.01
CA SER A 7 25.89 -13.82 21.04
C SER A 7 25.23 -14.13 19.67
N GLY A 8 24.67 -15.33 19.50
CA GLY A 8 24.14 -15.80 18.20
C GLY A 8 22.64 -15.68 17.98
N GLN A 9 21.83 -15.24 18.96
CA GLN A 9 20.37 -15.32 18.87
C GLN A 9 19.64 -13.98 18.63
N GLY A 10 20.35 -12.92 18.25
CA GLY A 10 19.76 -11.57 18.11
C GLY A 10 19.24 -11.20 16.71
N ALA A 11 19.46 -11.97 15.67
CA ALA A 11 18.90 -11.69 14.35
C ALA A 11 17.46 -12.20 14.30
N GLY A 12 16.51 -11.37 14.72
CA GLY A 12 15.08 -11.65 14.71
C GLY A 12 14.64 -12.14 13.33
N ASN A 13 14.06 -13.33 13.29
CA ASN A 13 13.59 -13.95 12.04
C ASN A 13 12.56 -13.03 11.37
N GLN A 14 12.95 -12.33 10.29
CA GLN A 14 12.08 -11.39 9.59
C GLN A 14 10.85 -12.12 9.05
N MET A 15 9.67 -11.71 9.47
CA MET A 15 8.41 -12.21 8.94
C MET A 15 8.21 -11.68 7.52
N ARG A 16 8.29 -12.54 6.51
CA ARG A 16 8.29 -12.13 5.08
C ARG A 16 6.91 -12.14 4.45
N TRP A 17 5.99 -12.96 4.97
CA TRP A 17 4.67 -13.13 4.36
C TRP A 17 3.85 -11.82 4.26
N PRO A 18 3.87 -10.86 5.22
CA PRO A 18 3.10 -9.63 5.06
C PRO A 18 3.57 -8.80 3.86
N ALA A 19 4.90 -8.76 3.61
CA ALA A 19 5.45 -8.05 2.46
C ALA A 19 5.02 -8.68 1.13
N TYR A 20 5.03 -10.01 1.03
CA TYR A 20 4.54 -10.69 -0.19
C TYR A 20 3.05 -10.47 -0.39
N THR A 21 2.24 -10.58 0.66
CA THR A 21 0.79 -10.32 0.58
C THR A 21 0.52 -8.87 0.15
N MET A 22 1.23 -7.91 0.74
CA MET A 22 1.11 -6.50 0.34
C MET A 22 1.54 -6.28 -1.11
N ALA A 23 2.60 -6.93 -1.58
CA ALA A 23 3.01 -6.83 -2.99
C ALA A 23 1.92 -7.33 -3.94
N VAL A 24 1.29 -8.47 -3.63
CA VAL A 24 0.17 -9.00 -4.43
C VAL A 24 -1.01 -8.03 -4.43
N LEU A 25 -1.36 -7.46 -3.28
CA LEU A 25 -2.45 -6.48 -3.19
C LEU A 25 -2.15 -5.20 -4.00
N PHE A 26 -0.92 -4.67 -3.94
CA PHE A 26 -0.53 -3.51 -4.72
C PHE A 26 -0.48 -3.79 -6.22
N LEU A 27 -0.04 -4.98 -6.63
CA LEU A 27 -0.08 -5.39 -8.05
C LEU A 27 -1.53 -5.55 -8.54
N GLY A 28 -2.40 -6.15 -7.74
CA GLY A 28 -3.84 -6.23 -8.04
C GLY A 28 -4.48 -4.84 -8.14
N TYR A 29 -4.14 -3.93 -7.21
CA TYR A 29 -4.57 -2.54 -7.26
C TYR A 29 -4.07 -1.84 -8.55
N ALA A 30 -2.77 -1.95 -8.87
CA ALA A 30 -2.19 -1.36 -10.07
C ALA A 30 -2.87 -1.89 -11.35
N LEU A 31 -3.12 -3.20 -11.43
CA LEU A 31 -3.82 -3.82 -12.55
C LEU A 31 -5.25 -3.27 -12.69
N GLY A 32 -6.01 -3.20 -11.61
CA GLY A 32 -7.35 -2.64 -11.61
C GLY A 32 -7.37 -1.15 -12.00
N LYS A 33 -6.38 -0.37 -11.55
CA LYS A 33 -6.19 1.02 -11.96
C LYS A 33 -5.84 1.15 -13.44
N ALA A 34 -5.02 0.25 -13.99
CA ALA A 34 -4.69 0.22 -15.41
C ALA A 34 -5.94 -0.04 -16.29
N VAL A 35 -6.81 -0.95 -15.85
CA VAL A 35 -8.10 -1.20 -16.52
C VAL A 35 -8.98 0.06 -16.50
N ARG A 36 -9.09 0.73 -15.34
CA ARG A 36 -9.86 1.99 -15.23
C ARG A 36 -9.24 3.11 -16.08
N ALA A 37 -7.91 3.22 -16.13
CA ALA A 37 -7.19 4.16 -16.98
C ALA A 37 -7.50 3.94 -18.47
N ALA A 38 -7.44 2.69 -18.93
CA ALA A 38 -7.76 2.33 -20.31
C ALA A 38 -9.23 2.60 -20.68
N GLN A 39 -10.14 2.56 -19.71
CA GLN A 39 -11.55 2.87 -19.87
C GLN A 39 -11.86 4.38 -19.72
N GLY A 40 -10.88 5.21 -19.32
CA GLY A 40 -11.10 6.61 -18.99
C GLY A 40 -12.05 6.82 -17.80
N ARG A 41 -12.13 5.87 -16.85
CA ARG A 41 -13.06 5.88 -15.72
C ARG A 41 -12.38 6.20 -14.41
N LEU A 42 -12.98 7.11 -13.63
CA LEU A 42 -12.59 7.38 -12.26
C LEU A 42 -13.00 6.20 -11.34
N GLY A 43 -12.29 6.01 -10.23
CA GLY A 43 -12.68 5.08 -9.18
C GLY A 43 -11.63 4.04 -8.81
N PHE A 44 -11.99 3.19 -7.85
CA PHE A 44 -11.16 2.08 -7.35
C PHE A 44 -11.58 0.76 -7.98
N PRO A 45 -10.64 -0.19 -8.16
CA PRO A 45 -10.98 -1.57 -8.51
C PRO A 45 -11.92 -2.18 -7.46
N GLY A 46 -13.11 -2.62 -7.88
CA GLY A 46 -14.11 -3.19 -6.97
C GLY A 46 -14.77 -2.21 -6.01
N GLY A 47 -14.46 -0.92 -6.10
CA GLY A 47 -15.11 0.14 -5.33
C GLY A 47 -16.37 0.69 -6.01
N PRO A 48 -17.06 1.64 -5.34
CA PRO A 48 -18.23 2.30 -5.90
C PRO A 48 -17.91 3.01 -7.22
N GLU A 49 -18.87 3.09 -8.10
CA GLU A 49 -18.72 3.84 -9.34
C GLU A 49 -18.88 5.33 -9.08
N SER A 50 -18.00 6.13 -9.67
CA SER A 50 -18.12 7.59 -9.63
C SER A 50 -19.25 8.06 -10.52
N SER A 51 -20.03 9.03 -10.04
CA SER A 51 -21.07 9.68 -10.83
C SER A 51 -20.48 10.48 -11.98
N VAL A 52 -21.28 10.78 -12.98
CA VAL A 52 -20.88 11.63 -14.13
C VAL A 52 -20.43 13.01 -13.63
N ALA A 53 -21.16 13.59 -12.68
CA ALA A 53 -20.82 14.88 -12.10
C ALA A 53 -19.47 14.89 -11.37
N GLU A 54 -19.15 13.84 -10.61
CA GLU A 54 -17.84 13.69 -9.95
C GLU A 54 -16.71 13.56 -10.97
N HIS A 55 -16.96 12.82 -12.04
CA HIS A 55 -16.00 12.62 -13.12
C HIS A 55 -15.68 13.95 -13.82
N GLU A 56 -16.70 14.71 -14.21
CA GLU A 56 -16.56 16.02 -14.84
C GLU A 56 -15.88 17.03 -13.90
N TRP A 57 -16.28 17.05 -12.63
CA TRP A 57 -15.66 17.91 -11.65
C TRP A 57 -14.17 17.60 -11.47
N TYR A 58 -13.82 16.32 -11.38
CA TYR A 58 -12.42 15.89 -11.22
C TYR A 58 -11.58 16.28 -12.44
N ALA A 59 -12.10 16.04 -13.64
CA ALA A 59 -11.42 16.38 -14.88
C ALA A 59 -11.21 17.90 -15.03
N ALA A 60 -12.18 18.70 -14.58
CA ALA A 60 -12.09 20.16 -14.66
C ALA A 60 -11.20 20.80 -13.58
N ASN A 61 -11.12 20.22 -12.38
CA ASN A 61 -10.52 20.88 -11.23
C ASN A 61 -9.21 20.24 -10.74
N VAL A 62 -8.92 18.99 -11.13
CA VAL A 62 -7.74 18.25 -10.63
C VAL A 62 -6.80 17.90 -11.77
N MET A 63 -7.18 16.95 -12.60
CA MET A 63 -6.43 16.54 -13.80
C MET A 63 -7.28 15.58 -14.65
N ASP A 64 -6.82 15.33 -15.88
CA ASP A 64 -7.40 14.30 -16.72
C ASP A 64 -7.47 12.94 -16.02
N VAL A 65 -8.65 12.31 -16.10
CA VAL A 65 -8.96 11.09 -15.36
C VAL A 65 -8.06 9.93 -15.76
N ALA A 66 -7.78 9.72 -17.04
CA ALA A 66 -6.90 8.65 -17.49
C ALA A 66 -5.48 8.86 -16.94
N THR A 67 -4.99 10.08 -16.97
CA THR A 67 -3.70 10.50 -16.42
C THR A 67 -3.63 10.20 -14.91
N ALA A 68 -4.66 10.58 -14.14
CA ALA A 68 -4.74 10.29 -12.71
C ALA A 68 -4.68 8.79 -12.40
N GLN A 69 -5.39 7.98 -13.19
CA GLN A 69 -5.38 6.53 -13.02
C GLN A 69 -4.01 5.92 -13.37
N TRP A 70 -3.31 6.42 -14.39
CA TRP A 70 -1.94 5.99 -14.71
C TRP A 70 -0.94 6.36 -13.62
N TRP A 71 -1.08 7.52 -12.98
CA TRP A 71 -0.30 7.87 -11.79
C TRP A 71 -0.57 6.90 -10.64
N ALA A 72 -1.82 6.49 -10.45
CA ALA A 72 -2.17 5.48 -9.45
C ALA A 72 -1.56 4.10 -9.78
N VAL A 73 -1.46 3.71 -11.06
CA VAL A 73 -0.72 2.52 -11.48
C VAL A 73 0.75 2.62 -11.08
N ALA A 74 1.41 3.74 -11.44
CA ALA A 74 2.82 3.94 -11.14
C ALA A 74 3.09 3.88 -9.62
N THR A 75 2.24 4.53 -8.81
CA THR A 75 2.38 4.49 -7.34
C THR A 75 2.12 3.10 -6.77
N GLY A 76 1.16 2.34 -7.31
CA GLY A 76 0.91 0.95 -6.92
C GLY A 76 2.10 0.03 -7.21
N LEU A 77 2.71 0.18 -8.39
CA LEU A 77 3.92 -0.58 -8.76
C LEU A 77 5.12 -0.20 -7.88
N ALA A 78 5.32 1.09 -7.61
CA ALA A 78 6.37 1.57 -6.72
C ALA A 78 6.18 1.04 -5.30
N ALA A 79 4.94 1.02 -4.79
CA ALA A 79 4.62 0.45 -3.48
C ALA A 79 4.88 -1.06 -3.43
N ALA A 80 4.52 -1.82 -4.48
CA ALA A 80 4.84 -3.24 -4.58
C ALA A 80 6.35 -3.49 -4.57
N ALA A 81 7.11 -2.71 -5.36
CA ALA A 81 8.58 -2.79 -5.38
C ALA A 81 9.20 -2.46 -4.02
N LEU A 82 8.69 -1.43 -3.34
CA LEU A 82 9.17 -1.04 -2.01
C LEU A 82 8.96 -2.13 -0.96
N VAL A 83 7.76 -2.73 -0.88
CA VAL A 83 7.50 -3.79 0.10
C VAL A 83 8.30 -5.07 -0.23
N LEU A 84 8.48 -5.41 -1.50
CA LEU A 84 9.36 -6.51 -1.91
C LEU A 84 10.83 -6.24 -1.59
N ALA A 85 11.29 -5.00 -1.72
CA ALA A 85 12.65 -4.64 -1.35
C ALA A 85 12.95 -4.93 0.14
N THR A 86 11.95 -4.84 1.03
CA THR A 86 12.14 -5.14 2.46
C THR A 86 12.54 -6.60 2.74
N VAL A 87 12.23 -7.54 1.83
CA VAL A 87 12.42 -8.99 2.03
C VAL A 87 13.36 -9.63 1.00
N THR A 88 13.88 -8.83 0.05
CA THR A 88 14.75 -9.30 -1.03
C THR A 88 16.19 -8.79 -0.88
N PRO A 89 17.19 -9.44 -1.51
CA PRO A 89 18.59 -8.97 -1.49
C PRO A 89 18.77 -7.56 -2.05
N VAL A 90 17.90 -7.12 -2.96
CA VAL A 90 17.95 -5.77 -3.56
C VAL A 90 17.80 -4.70 -2.47
N GLY A 91 16.89 -4.90 -1.54
CA GLY A 91 16.67 -3.94 -0.45
C GLY A 91 17.84 -3.81 0.53
N ARG A 92 18.72 -4.82 0.62
CA ARG A 92 19.93 -4.74 1.45
C ARG A 92 20.96 -3.74 0.89
N ARG A 93 20.86 -3.36 -0.38
CA ARG A 93 21.71 -2.32 -0.99
C ARG A 93 21.24 -0.90 -0.66
N VAL A 94 19.99 -0.76 -0.20
CA VAL A 94 19.40 0.52 0.21
C VAL A 94 19.80 0.81 1.65
N PRO A 95 20.36 2.00 1.96
CA PRO A 95 20.62 2.38 3.35
C PRO A 95 19.37 2.24 4.22
N ARG A 96 19.54 1.66 5.43
CA ARG A 96 18.42 1.42 6.36
C ARG A 96 17.58 2.66 6.62
N SER A 97 18.24 3.81 6.84
CA SER A 97 17.56 5.09 7.08
C SER A 97 16.66 5.50 5.91
N LEU A 98 17.16 5.38 4.68
CA LEU A 98 16.39 5.69 3.48
C LEU A 98 15.20 4.74 3.33
N MET A 99 15.41 3.43 3.53
CA MET A 99 14.31 2.45 3.47
C MET A 99 13.22 2.75 4.51
N LEU A 100 13.60 3.10 5.75
CA LEU A 100 12.64 3.46 6.80
C LEU A 100 11.86 4.74 6.45
N VAL A 101 12.52 5.74 5.86
CA VAL A 101 11.85 6.97 5.39
C VAL A 101 10.85 6.63 4.28
N LEU A 102 11.25 5.84 3.29
CA LEU A 102 10.35 5.43 2.20
C LEU A 102 9.14 4.63 2.72
N LEU A 103 9.37 3.73 3.67
CA LEU A 103 8.30 2.97 4.32
C LEU A 103 7.38 3.87 5.15
N ALA A 104 7.92 4.87 5.85
CA ALA A 104 7.12 5.83 6.60
C ALA A 104 6.25 6.69 5.66
N VAL A 105 6.81 7.18 4.55
CA VAL A 105 6.06 7.90 3.52
C VAL A 105 4.96 7.02 2.91
N ALA A 106 5.27 5.76 2.61
CA ALA A 106 4.28 4.81 2.11
C ALA A 106 3.17 4.53 3.15
N LEU A 107 3.54 4.37 4.42
CA LEU A 107 2.58 4.15 5.52
C LEU A 107 1.64 5.35 5.68
N VAL A 108 2.14 6.57 5.60
CA VAL A 108 1.31 7.78 5.69
C VAL A 108 0.46 7.95 4.44
N GLY A 109 1.06 7.89 3.25
CA GLY A 109 0.36 8.13 1.98
C GLY A 109 -0.68 7.05 1.66
N LEU A 110 -0.26 5.78 1.62
CA LEU A 110 -1.16 4.66 1.31
C LEU A 110 -2.07 4.32 2.49
N GLY A 111 -1.57 4.50 3.72
CA GLY A 111 -2.32 4.30 4.94
C GLY A 111 -3.50 5.26 5.07
N SER A 112 -3.32 6.54 4.70
CA SER A 112 -4.44 7.50 4.70
C SER A 112 -5.56 7.06 3.74
N GLY A 113 -5.21 6.55 2.55
CA GLY A 113 -6.19 5.98 1.63
C GLY A 113 -6.93 4.77 2.22
N ALA A 114 -6.23 3.86 2.88
CA ALA A 114 -6.83 2.71 3.54
C ALA A 114 -7.76 3.12 4.71
N VAL A 115 -7.38 4.15 5.47
CA VAL A 115 -8.23 4.73 6.54
C VAL A 115 -9.50 5.36 5.95
N MET A 116 -9.38 6.08 4.83
CA MET A 116 -10.54 6.66 4.13
C MET A 116 -11.51 5.58 3.65
N ILE A 117 -11.00 4.48 3.09
CA ILE A 117 -11.83 3.34 2.67
C ILE A 117 -12.49 2.67 3.89
N ALA A 118 -11.75 2.53 5.00
CA ALA A 118 -12.31 1.98 6.25
C ALA A 118 -13.40 2.89 6.81
N ALA A 119 -13.15 4.19 6.89
CA ALA A 119 -14.14 5.17 7.36
C ALA A 119 -15.36 5.21 6.45
N GLY A 120 -15.19 5.22 5.14
CA GLY A 120 -16.28 5.16 4.16
C GLY A 120 -17.13 3.91 4.33
N GLY A 121 -16.51 2.74 4.47
CA GLY A 121 -17.21 1.46 4.59
C GLY A 121 -17.99 1.28 5.89
N PHE A 122 -17.50 1.82 7.00
CA PHE A 122 -18.17 1.65 8.30
C PHE A 122 -19.07 2.82 8.71
N PHE A 123 -18.73 4.04 8.29
CA PHE A 123 -19.48 5.24 8.70
C PHE A 123 -20.25 5.90 7.55
N GLY A 124 -20.19 5.35 6.34
CA GLY A 124 -20.86 5.91 5.16
C GLY A 124 -20.32 7.29 4.75
N ILE A 125 -19.04 7.57 5.00
CA ILE A 125 -18.42 8.85 4.66
C ILE A 125 -17.93 8.81 3.20
N GLY A 126 -18.45 9.71 2.38
CA GLY A 126 -18.09 9.85 0.97
C GLY A 126 -18.96 8.99 0.03
N ALA A 127 -18.35 8.29 -0.94
CA ALA A 127 -19.04 7.44 -1.90
C ALA A 127 -19.71 6.22 -1.22
N ASP A 128 -20.55 5.49 -1.98
CA ASP A 128 -21.33 4.32 -1.51
C ASP A 128 -20.44 3.10 -1.17
N TRP A 129 -19.52 3.29 -0.21
CA TRP A 129 -18.66 2.24 0.29
C TRP A 129 -19.46 1.26 1.14
N GLN A 130 -19.28 -0.04 0.91
CA GLN A 130 -19.91 -1.09 1.68
C GLN A 130 -18.98 -1.53 2.84
N TRP A 131 -19.53 -2.10 3.89
CA TRP A 131 -18.81 -2.54 5.09
C TRP A 131 -17.59 -3.46 4.79
N TYR A 132 -17.69 -4.30 3.76
CA TYR A 132 -16.58 -5.18 3.36
C TYR A 132 -15.38 -4.41 2.76
N HIS A 133 -15.60 -3.23 2.19
CA HIS A 133 -14.50 -2.34 1.81
C HIS A 133 -13.79 -1.78 3.05
N GLY A 134 -14.56 -1.52 4.13
CA GLY A 134 -13.99 -1.12 5.41
C GLY A 134 -13.05 -2.18 5.99
N LEU A 135 -13.45 -3.45 5.92
CA LEU A 135 -12.58 -4.57 6.32
C LEU A 135 -11.31 -4.64 5.46
N ALA A 136 -11.43 -4.43 4.15
CA ALA A 136 -10.27 -4.40 3.26
C ALA A 136 -9.29 -3.27 3.64
N GLY A 137 -9.78 -2.07 3.95
CA GLY A 137 -8.98 -0.95 4.43
C GLY A 137 -8.21 -1.29 5.71
N ILE A 138 -8.88 -1.90 6.70
CA ILE A 138 -8.24 -2.36 7.94
C ILE A 138 -7.17 -3.42 7.66
N ALA A 139 -7.45 -4.39 6.79
CA ALA A 139 -6.50 -5.44 6.44
C ALA A 139 -5.24 -4.87 5.79
N VAL A 140 -5.39 -3.92 4.85
CA VAL A 140 -4.26 -3.23 4.21
C VAL A 140 -3.42 -2.48 5.25
N MET A 141 -4.05 -1.74 6.16
CA MET A 141 -3.33 -1.04 7.24
C MET A 141 -2.57 -1.99 8.15
N ALA A 142 -3.18 -3.09 8.56
CA ALA A 142 -2.56 -4.09 9.42
C ALA A 142 -1.34 -4.74 8.74
N LEU A 143 -1.48 -5.15 7.47
CA LEU A 143 -0.40 -5.77 6.69
C LEU A 143 0.75 -4.79 6.41
N LEU A 144 0.44 -3.55 6.05
CA LEU A 144 1.46 -2.53 5.80
C LEU A 144 2.23 -2.23 7.09
N THR A 145 1.53 -2.05 8.20
CA THR A 145 2.14 -1.85 9.53
C THR A 145 2.99 -3.05 9.93
N ALA A 146 2.51 -4.28 9.71
CA ALA A 146 3.26 -5.50 10.00
C ALA A 146 4.54 -5.59 9.16
N THR A 147 4.48 -5.21 7.87
CA THR A 147 5.64 -5.16 6.98
C THR A 147 6.70 -4.18 7.49
N VAL A 148 6.27 -2.93 7.82
CA VAL A 148 7.17 -1.89 8.34
C VAL A 148 7.81 -2.33 9.66
N ARG A 149 7.01 -2.84 10.61
CA ARG A 149 7.52 -3.32 11.91
C ARG A 149 8.47 -4.50 11.77
N SER A 150 8.16 -5.45 10.88
CA SER A 150 9.02 -6.61 10.61
C SER A 150 10.38 -6.19 10.07
N TYR A 151 10.40 -5.27 9.10
CA TYR A 151 11.65 -4.71 8.56
C TYR A 151 12.43 -3.94 9.63
N ALA A 152 11.77 -3.04 10.35
CA ALA A 152 12.42 -2.22 11.38
C ALA A 152 13.10 -3.06 12.46
N ARG A 153 12.46 -4.17 12.90
CA ARG A 153 13.01 -5.08 13.93
C ARG A 153 14.15 -5.96 13.40
N ALA A 154 14.07 -6.37 12.14
CA ALA A 154 15.10 -7.25 11.56
C ALA A 154 16.39 -6.51 11.17
N THR A 155 16.38 -5.18 11.17
CA THR A 155 17.49 -4.33 10.74
C THR A 155 18.09 -3.48 11.86
N VAL A 156 17.79 -3.82 13.11
CA VAL A 156 18.38 -3.20 14.31
C VAL A 156 19.81 -3.70 14.54
#